data_ca2d21565ed28446fb1702faace8345b
#
_entry.id   ca2d21565ed28446fb1702faace8345b
#
_cell.length_a   1.000
_cell.length_b   1.000
_cell.length_c   1.000
_cell.angle_alpha   90.00
_cell.angle_beta   90.00
_cell.angle_gamma   90.00
#
_symmetry.space_group_name_H-M   'P 1'
#
loop_
_entity.id
_entity.type
_entity.pdbx_description
1 polymer ?
#
loop_
_entity_poly.entity_id
_entity_poly.type
_entity_poly.pdbx_seq_one_letter_code
_entity_poly.pdbx_strand_id
1 'polypeptide(L)'
;LDGDTLFPVAAMAAHAMMTRTGENGVTPMLLVGVGYGHDGWLDTDARVEDYTPPVADGSASHDARGRRQGGAGRFLRFLREELQPAMAERFSVNPQRQALFGHSFGGLFALYTLFNQPDAFQTYIASSPSLWWHDEYILQERDRFVQAQAGRPALPVRVHLSIGEYEQKHAPYIAPDSPRAQMLKARGQVDRVRAFTRHLNETLPGLPVSFTEHPRSTHGSSQLYAVLDALRIASGTDAV
;
A
#
# COMPACT_ATOMS: atom_id res chain seq x y z
N LEU A 1 1.39 -4.08 6.39
CA LEU A 1 0.21 -4.96 6.37
C LEU A 1 0.61 -6.36 5.89
N ASP A 2 -0.30 -7.33 6.01
CA ASP A 2 -0.02 -8.75 5.69
C ASP A 2 1.25 -9.26 6.41
N GLY A 3 1.34 -8.98 7.72
CA GLY A 3 2.51 -9.27 8.54
C GLY A 3 2.87 -10.76 8.57
N ASP A 4 1.89 -11.65 8.59
CA ASP A 4 2.10 -13.11 8.58
C ASP A 4 2.94 -13.56 7.37
N THR A 5 2.79 -12.87 6.23
CA THR A 5 3.50 -13.18 4.98
C THR A 5 4.78 -12.36 4.80
N LEU A 6 4.73 -11.05 5.04
CA LEU A 6 5.78 -10.12 4.61
C LEU A 6 6.78 -9.77 5.71
N PHE A 7 6.40 -9.91 7.00
CA PHE A 7 7.26 -9.52 8.11
C PHE A 7 8.62 -10.24 8.13
N PRO A 8 8.72 -11.55 7.87
CA PRO A 8 10.02 -12.23 7.88
C PRO A 8 11.02 -11.64 6.87
N VAL A 9 10.55 -11.35 5.66
CA VAL A 9 11.39 -10.73 4.61
C VAL A 9 11.74 -9.30 4.98
N ALA A 10 10.79 -8.53 5.45
CA ALA A 10 10.99 -7.15 5.87
C ALA A 10 11.96 -7.07 7.06
N ALA A 11 11.83 -7.95 8.05
CA ALA A 11 12.71 -7.98 9.22
C ALA A 11 14.16 -8.34 8.83
N MET A 12 14.35 -9.34 7.97
CA MET A 12 15.68 -9.73 7.47
C MET A 12 16.32 -8.58 6.69
N ALA A 13 15.58 -7.95 5.78
CA ALA A 13 16.09 -6.84 4.97
C ALA A 13 16.38 -5.59 5.85
N ALA A 14 15.50 -5.24 6.77
CA ALA A 14 15.72 -4.15 7.70
C ALA A 14 16.96 -4.39 8.57
N HIS A 15 17.15 -5.62 9.08
CA HIS A 15 18.35 -5.99 9.83
C HIS A 15 19.62 -5.78 9.00
N ALA A 16 19.64 -6.28 7.77
CA ALA A 16 20.77 -6.10 6.86
C ALA A 16 21.09 -4.64 6.56
N MET A 17 20.06 -3.78 6.39
CA MET A 17 20.22 -2.35 6.16
C MET A 17 20.74 -1.63 7.41
N MET A 18 20.28 -2.01 8.60
CA MET A 18 20.61 -1.33 9.87
C MET A 18 21.95 -1.75 10.47
N THR A 19 22.62 -2.78 9.98
CA THR A 19 23.94 -3.21 10.50
C THR A 19 25.05 -2.18 10.31
N ARG A 20 24.86 -1.18 9.42
CA ARG A 20 25.82 -0.11 9.12
C ARG A 20 25.17 1.26 9.11
N THR A 21 24.34 1.56 10.10
CA THR A 21 23.54 2.79 10.14
C THR A 21 24.37 4.07 10.06
N GLY A 22 25.52 4.12 10.69
CA GLY A 22 26.40 5.30 10.66
C GLY A 22 27.06 5.56 9.31
N GLU A 23 27.26 4.52 8.50
CA GLU A 23 27.95 4.61 7.19
C GLU A 23 26.95 4.85 6.05
N ASN A 24 25.76 4.28 6.14
CA ASN A 24 24.79 4.24 5.05
C ASN A 24 23.66 5.28 5.17
N GLY A 25 23.67 6.10 6.22
CA GLY A 25 22.63 7.12 6.45
C GLY A 25 21.25 6.55 6.81
N VAL A 26 21.16 5.25 7.08
CA VAL A 26 19.91 4.58 7.43
C VAL A 26 19.42 5.05 8.79
N THR A 27 18.22 5.59 8.86
CA THR A 27 17.59 5.88 10.15
C THR A 27 17.05 4.57 10.76
N PRO A 28 17.42 4.25 12.01
CA PRO A 28 16.82 3.10 12.70
C PRO A 28 15.31 3.19 12.74
N MET A 29 14.64 2.06 12.58
CA MET A 29 13.18 1.99 12.56
C MET A 29 12.66 0.84 13.42
N LEU A 30 11.47 1.03 14.00
CA LEU A 30 10.64 -0.05 14.51
C LEU A 30 9.80 -0.59 13.36
N LEU A 31 9.90 -1.89 13.10
CA LEU A 31 9.09 -2.58 12.10
C LEU A 31 7.95 -3.32 12.80
N VAL A 32 6.72 -2.99 12.42
CA VAL A 32 5.51 -3.60 12.97
C VAL A 32 4.79 -4.37 11.87
N GLY A 33 4.74 -5.69 11.99
CA GLY A 33 3.95 -6.56 11.12
C GLY A 33 2.53 -6.71 11.68
N VAL A 34 1.55 -6.26 10.93
CA VAL A 34 0.13 -6.44 11.29
C VAL A 34 -0.42 -7.61 10.49
N GLY A 35 -0.78 -8.67 11.17
CA GLY A 35 -1.30 -9.92 10.62
C GLY A 35 -2.46 -10.45 11.47
N TYR A 36 -2.96 -11.63 11.15
CA TYR A 36 -4.16 -12.20 11.76
C TYR A 36 -3.88 -13.37 12.71
N GLY A 37 -2.60 -13.78 12.80
CA GLY A 37 -2.14 -14.77 13.79
C GLY A 37 -2.74 -16.17 13.60
N HIS A 38 -3.04 -16.56 12.35
CA HIS A 38 -3.50 -17.90 12.05
C HIS A 38 -2.38 -18.79 11.47
N ASP A 39 -2.57 -20.10 11.47
CA ASP A 39 -1.55 -21.07 11.00
C ASP A 39 -1.31 -21.05 9.47
N GLY A 40 -2.08 -20.27 8.72
CA GLY A 40 -1.98 -20.14 7.29
C GLY A 40 -1.00 -19.05 6.86
N TRP A 41 -0.60 -19.11 5.57
CA TRP A 41 0.28 -18.13 4.96
C TRP A 41 -0.36 -16.73 4.85
N LEU A 42 -1.67 -16.67 4.66
CA LEU A 42 -2.41 -15.42 4.47
C LEU A 42 -3.89 -15.64 4.79
N ASP A 43 -4.45 -14.90 5.72
CA ASP A 43 -5.90 -14.88 5.94
C ASP A 43 -6.58 -14.06 4.84
N THR A 44 -7.06 -14.77 3.82
CA THR A 44 -7.66 -14.13 2.65
C THR A 44 -9.00 -13.47 2.95
N ASP A 45 -9.73 -13.96 3.93
CA ASP A 45 -11.08 -13.48 4.24
C ASP A 45 -11.01 -12.24 5.14
N ALA A 46 -10.25 -12.31 6.23
CA ALA A 46 -10.07 -11.19 7.13
C ALA A 46 -9.44 -9.97 6.41
N ARG A 47 -8.38 -10.19 5.61
CA ARG A 47 -7.74 -9.09 4.87
C ARG A 47 -8.63 -8.47 3.79
N VAL A 48 -9.52 -9.25 3.16
CA VAL A 48 -10.48 -8.71 2.19
C VAL A 48 -11.49 -7.83 2.89
N GLU A 49 -11.98 -8.20 4.05
CA GLU A 49 -12.85 -7.35 4.85
C GLU A 49 -12.13 -6.08 5.29
N ASP A 50 -10.97 -6.21 5.93
CA ASP A 50 -10.28 -5.09 6.58
C ASP A 50 -9.58 -4.11 5.61
N TYR A 51 -9.26 -4.53 4.39
CA TYR A 51 -8.52 -3.68 3.46
C TYR A 51 -9.38 -3.07 2.36
N THR A 52 -10.68 -3.40 2.29
CA THR A 52 -11.57 -2.81 1.30
C THR A 52 -12.40 -1.66 1.87
N PRO A 53 -12.52 -0.55 1.14
CA PRO A 53 -13.32 0.60 1.56
C PRO A 53 -14.80 0.25 1.79
N PRO A 54 -15.50 0.92 2.73
CA PRO A 54 -16.94 0.84 2.80
C PRO A 54 -17.56 1.48 1.55
N VAL A 55 -18.55 0.84 0.95
CA VAL A 55 -19.28 1.39 -0.19
C VAL A 55 -20.37 2.33 0.31
N ALA A 56 -20.57 3.45 -0.39
CA ALA A 56 -21.41 4.58 0.07
C ALA A 56 -22.88 4.24 0.34
N ASP A 57 -23.40 3.17 -0.25
CA ASP A 57 -24.79 2.71 -0.03
C ASP A 57 -25.00 1.90 1.27
N GLY A 58 -23.94 1.78 2.07
CA GLY A 58 -23.96 1.01 3.33
C GLY A 58 -24.10 -0.51 3.16
N SER A 59 -24.12 -1.01 1.93
CA SER A 59 -24.11 -2.43 1.67
C SER A 59 -22.73 -2.98 2.04
N ALA A 60 -22.63 -3.72 3.14
CA ALA A 60 -21.51 -4.61 3.35
C ALA A 60 -21.53 -5.58 2.18
N SER A 61 -20.77 -5.26 1.15
CA SER A 61 -20.73 -6.08 -0.03
C SER A 61 -19.97 -7.35 0.29
N HIS A 62 -20.39 -8.43 -0.34
CA HIS A 62 -19.62 -9.66 -0.38
C HIS A 62 -19.06 -9.78 -1.80
N ASP A 63 -17.84 -10.28 -1.91
CA ASP A 63 -17.30 -10.60 -3.23
C ASP A 63 -17.95 -11.86 -3.83
N ALA A 64 -17.56 -12.21 -5.07
CA ALA A 64 -18.08 -13.38 -5.77
C ALA A 64 -17.81 -14.72 -5.05
N ARG A 65 -16.96 -14.74 -4.04
CA ARG A 65 -16.66 -15.90 -3.19
C ARG A 65 -17.39 -15.87 -1.84
N GLY A 66 -18.25 -14.86 -1.62
CA GLY A 66 -18.96 -14.68 -0.37
C GLY A 66 -18.13 -14.08 0.78
N ARG A 67 -16.93 -13.55 0.50
CA ARG A 67 -16.09 -12.91 1.53
C ARG A 67 -16.60 -11.50 1.81
N ARG A 68 -16.68 -11.15 3.09
CA ARG A 68 -17.11 -9.81 3.53
C ARG A 68 -16.11 -8.76 3.05
N GLN A 69 -16.64 -7.56 2.75
CA GLN A 69 -15.88 -6.40 2.32
C GLN A 69 -16.32 -5.15 3.11
N GLY A 70 -15.58 -4.04 2.99
CA GLY A 70 -16.00 -2.74 3.52
C GLY A 70 -15.57 -2.44 4.95
N GLY A 71 -14.63 -3.18 5.52
CA GLY A 71 -14.15 -3.00 6.89
C GLY A 71 -13.02 -1.97 7.06
N ALA A 72 -12.51 -1.34 5.99
CA ALA A 72 -11.33 -0.48 6.05
C ALA A 72 -11.42 0.65 7.08
N GLY A 73 -12.58 1.27 7.24
CA GLY A 73 -12.78 2.31 8.24
C GLY A 73 -12.65 1.79 9.69
N ARG A 74 -13.10 0.56 9.97
CA ARG A 74 -12.94 -0.08 11.27
C ARG A 74 -11.48 -0.44 11.52
N PHE A 75 -10.81 -1.02 10.53
CA PHE A 75 -9.42 -1.39 10.63
C PHE A 75 -8.49 -0.17 10.77
N LEU A 76 -8.78 0.94 10.09
CA LEU A 76 -8.07 2.19 10.28
C LEU A 76 -8.20 2.74 11.70
N ARG A 77 -9.40 2.68 12.30
CA ARG A 77 -9.58 3.05 13.71
C ARG A 77 -8.74 2.18 14.63
N PHE A 78 -8.74 0.87 14.45
CA PHE A 78 -7.87 -0.04 15.21
C PHE A 78 -6.39 0.37 15.11
N LEU A 79 -5.89 0.65 13.91
CA LEU A 79 -4.49 1.08 13.74
C LEU A 79 -4.19 2.36 14.52
N ARG A 80 -5.11 3.34 14.48
CA ARG A 80 -4.90 4.67 15.10
C ARG A 80 -5.17 4.72 16.60
N GLU A 81 -6.23 4.07 17.02
CA GLU A 81 -6.73 4.23 18.40
C GLU A 81 -6.20 3.15 19.34
N GLU A 82 -5.74 2.03 18.80
CA GLU A 82 -5.25 0.91 19.60
C GLU A 82 -3.79 0.59 19.31
N LEU A 83 -3.43 0.27 18.05
CA LEU A 83 -2.08 -0.19 17.73
C LEU A 83 -1.01 0.90 17.86
N GLN A 84 -1.20 2.07 17.26
CA GLN A 84 -0.21 3.16 17.34
C GLN A 84 0.04 3.60 18.81
N PRO A 85 -0.98 3.82 19.67
CA PRO A 85 -0.75 4.10 21.09
C PRO A 85 -0.02 2.96 21.82
N ALA A 86 -0.42 1.71 21.62
CA ALA A 86 0.23 0.57 22.26
C ALA A 86 1.71 0.42 21.86
N MET A 87 2.07 0.78 20.63
CA MET A 87 3.47 0.80 20.20
C MET A 87 4.23 1.97 20.83
N ALA A 88 3.61 3.15 20.93
CA ALA A 88 4.22 4.33 21.55
C ALA A 88 4.48 4.15 23.06
N GLU A 89 3.63 3.40 23.76
CA GLU A 89 3.84 3.05 25.17
C GLU A 89 5.04 2.10 25.38
N ARG A 90 5.31 1.22 24.41
CA ARG A 90 6.35 0.18 24.52
C ARG A 90 7.70 0.58 23.94
N PHE A 91 7.69 1.46 22.97
CA PHE A 91 8.88 1.81 22.19
C PHE A 91 8.98 3.32 22.02
N SER A 92 10.20 3.83 22.01
CA SER A 92 10.46 5.24 21.68
C SER A 92 10.31 5.44 20.16
N VAL A 93 9.11 5.78 19.72
CA VAL A 93 8.78 6.03 18.31
C VAL A 93 8.61 7.52 18.05
N ASN A 94 9.00 7.95 16.84
CA ASN A 94 8.76 9.31 16.40
C ASN A 94 7.37 9.39 15.72
N PRO A 95 6.39 10.10 16.31
CA PRO A 95 5.05 10.19 15.74
C PRO A 95 4.99 10.95 14.40
N GLN A 96 6.05 11.70 14.07
CA GLN A 96 6.16 12.45 12.80
C GLN A 96 6.90 11.66 11.71
N ARG A 97 7.18 10.37 11.94
CA ARG A 97 7.92 9.51 10.99
C ARG A 97 7.34 8.10 10.93
N GLN A 98 6.04 8.01 10.75
CA GLN A 98 5.35 6.73 10.62
C GLN A 98 5.04 6.43 9.16
N ALA A 99 5.24 5.18 8.74
CA ALA A 99 4.99 4.73 7.39
C ALA A 99 3.96 3.59 7.38
N LEU A 100 3.05 3.62 6.42
CA LEU A 100 2.11 2.55 6.13
C LEU A 100 2.48 1.91 4.79
N PHE A 101 2.80 0.62 4.81
CA PHE A 101 3.03 -0.19 3.62
C PHE A 101 1.93 -1.21 3.44
N GLY A 102 1.45 -1.36 2.19
CA GLY A 102 0.54 -2.43 1.81
C GLY A 102 0.68 -2.85 0.36
N HIS A 103 0.42 -4.12 0.09
CA HIS A 103 0.42 -4.72 -1.25
C HIS A 103 -0.98 -5.16 -1.65
N SER A 104 -1.34 -5.01 -2.93
CA SER A 104 -2.63 -5.46 -3.46
C SER A 104 -3.82 -4.78 -2.75
N PHE A 105 -4.70 -5.52 -2.07
CA PHE A 105 -5.72 -4.93 -1.19
C PHE A 105 -5.10 -4.10 -0.05
N GLY A 106 -3.94 -4.49 0.48
CA GLY A 106 -3.20 -3.66 1.44
C GLY A 106 -2.76 -2.32 0.83
N GLY A 107 -2.38 -2.31 -0.46
CA GLY A 107 -2.10 -1.07 -1.20
C GLY A 107 -3.35 -0.21 -1.42
N LEU A 108 -4.50 -0.83 -1.69
CA LEU A 108 -5.80 -0.16 -1.73
C LEU A 108 -6.14 0.49 -0.38
N PHE A 109 -5.92 -0.22 0.72
CA PHE A 109 -6.12 0.30 2.07
C PHE A 109 -5.17 1.46 2.39
N ALA A 110 -3.91 1.40 1.97
CA ALA A 110 -2.97 2.50 2.16
C ALA A 110 -3.46 3.79 1.47
N LEU A 111 -3.98 3.67 0.24
CA LEU A 111 -4.58 4.81 -0.48
C LEU A 111 -5.89 5.28 0.17
N TYR A 112 -6.76 4.37 0.60
CA TYR A 112 -7.96 4.71 1.35
C TYR A 112 -7.63 5.49 2.63
N THR A 113 -6.61 5.06 3.36
CA THR A 113 -6.12 5.75 4.56
C THR A 113 -5.64 7.17 4.25
N LEU A 114 -4.83 7.33 3.20
CA LEU A 114 -4.36 8.64 2.74
C LEU A 114 -5.52 9.59 2.44
N PHE A 115 -6.55 9.12 1.76
CA PHE A 115 -7.66 9.98 1.32
C PHE A 115 -8.64 10.33 2.43
N ASN A 116 -8.78 9.48 3.44
CA ASN A 116 -9.74 9.68 4.51
C ASN A 116 -9.12 10.23 5.80
N GLN A 117 -7.86 9.90 6.10
CA GLN A 117 -7.13 10.37 7.29
C GLN A 117 -5.64 10.57 6.94
N PRO A 118 -5.29 11.61 6.17
CA PRO A 118 -3.94 11.83 5.68
C PRO A 118 -2.90 12.07 6.79
N ASP A 119 -3.34 12.45 7.98
CA ASP A 119 -2.51 12.64 9.17
C ASP A 119 -2.17 11.33 9.90
N ALA A 120 -2.78 10.20 9.52
CA ALA A 120 -2.55 8.92 10.18
C ALA A 120 -1.11 8.43 10.04
N PHE A 121 -0.47 8.71 8.92
CA PHE A 121 0.94 8.39 8.64
C PHE A 121 1.59 9.52 7.85
N GLN A 122 2.94 9.59 7.87
CA GLN A 122 3.69 10.58 7.10
C GLN A 122 4.22 10.00 5.78
N THR A 123 4.19 8.68 5.64
CA THR A 123 4.60 8.00 4.39
C THR A 123 3.60 6.89 4.06
N TYR A 124 3.06 6.96 2.86
CA TYR A 124 2.12 5.97 2.32
C TYR A 124 2.76 5.22 1.18
N ILE A 125 2.84 3.91 1.27
CA ILE A 125 3.50 3.06 0.28
C ILE A 125 2.51 2.01 -0.20
N ALA A 126 2.02 2.19 -1.42
CA ALA A 126 0.99 1.35 -2.05
C ALA A 126 1.61 0.53 -3.19
N SER A 127 1.92 -0.73 -2.93
CA SER A 127 2.44 -1.65 -3.92
C SER A 127 1.31 -2.37 -4.64
N SER A 128 1.34 -2.35 -5.97
CA SER A 128 0.36 -3.03 -6.83
C SER A 128 -1.09 -2.84 -6.35
N PRO A 129 -1.51 -1.60 -5.98
CA PRO A 129 -2.80 -1.39 -5.33
C PRO A 129 -3.94 -1.87 -6.21
N SER A 130 -4.94 -2.52 -5.60
CA SER A 130 -6.11 -3.07 -6.30
C SER A 130 -7.06 -1.96 -6.76
N LEU A 131 -6.59 -1.06 -7.65
CA LEU A 131 -7.38 0.10 -8.13
C LEU A 131 -8.66 -0.30 -8.87
N TRP A 132 -8.69 -1.50 -9.45
CA TRP A 132 -9.83 -2.09 -10.16
C TRP A 132 -10.99 -2.50 -9.25
N TRP A 133 -10.75 -2.53 -7.92
CA TRP A 133 -11.75 -3.00 -6.96
C TRP A 133 -13.02 -2.16 -7.02
N HIS A 134 -14.18 -2.83 -7.05
CA HIS A 134 -15.52 -2.25 -7.06
C HIS A 134 -15.65 -1.09 -8.04
N ASP A 135 -15.44 -1.39 -9.34
CA ASP A 135 -15.49 -0.43 -10.44
C ASP A 135 -14.65 0.84 -10.19
N GLU A 136 -13.42 0.63 -9.71
CA GLU A 136 -12.47 1.71 -9.43
C GLU A 136 -12.94 2.69 -8.33
N TYR A 137 -13.69 2.23 -7.35
CA TYR A 137 -14.24 3.08 -6.27
C TYR A 137 -13.21 4.02 -5.63
N ILE A 138 -11.95 3.60 -5.52
CA ILE A 138 -10.87 4.43 -4.94
C ILE A 138 -10.63 5.74 -5.71
N LEU A 139 -11.01 5.81 -7.00
CA LEU A 139 -10.89 7.04 -7.78
C LEU A 139 -11.86 8.12 -7.27
N GLN A 140 -13.03 7.73 -6.79
CA GLN A 140 -14.00 8.66 -6.18
C GLN A 140 -13.46 9.22 -4.86
N GLU A 141 -12.80 8.37 -4.05
CA GLU A 141 -12.12 8.80 -2.82
C GLU A 141 -10.99 9.79 -3.12
N ARG A 142 -10.15 9.47 -4.13
CA ARG A 142 -9.10 10.35 -4.62
C ARG A 142 -9.66 11.73 -5.04
N ASP A 143 -10.69 11.74 -5.85
CA ASP A 143 -11.25 12.98 -6.39
C ASP A 143 -11.87 13.86 -5.29
N ARG A 144 -12.53 13.24 -4.32
CA ARG A 144 -13.01 13.95 -3.10
C ARG A 144 -11.85 14.54 -2.30
N PHE A 145 -10.78 13.76 -2.13
CA PHE A 145 -9.58 14.22 -1.44
C PHE A 145 -8.89 15.38 -2.17
N VAL A 146 -8.73 15.30 -3.49
CA VAL A 146 -8.16 16.38 -4.32
C VAL A 146 -8.99 17.65 -4.16
N GLN A 147 -10.30 17.57 -4.25
CA GLN A 147 -11.20 18.71 -4.05
C GLN A 147 -11.08 19.30 -2.64
N ALA A 148 -11.00 18.44 -1.62
CA ALA A 148 -10.85 18.89 -0.23
C ALA A 148 -9.50 19.56 0.05
N GLN A 149 -8.45 19.23 -0.71
CA GLN A 149 -7.10 19.82 -0.57
C GLN A 149 -6.91 21.08 -1.41
N ALA A 150 -7.82 21.40 -2.34
CA ALA A 150 -7.72 22.57 -3.19
C ALA A 150 -7.63 23.86 -2.35
N GLY A 151 -6.58 24.64 -2.58
CA GLY A 151 -6.32 25.90 -1.85
C GLY A 151 -5.85 25.73 -0.39
N ARG A 152 -5.59 24.52 0.08
CA ARG A 152 -5.03 24.25 1.41
C ARG A 152 -3.49 24.16 1.36
N PRO A 153 -2.81 24.36 2.49
CA PRO A 153 -1.39 24.10 2.58
C PRO A 153 -1.04 22.66 2.20
N ALA A 154 0.17 22.45 1.70
CA ALA A 154 0.68 21.13 1.39
C ALA A 154 0.66 20.22 2.63
N LEU A 155 0.26 18.98 2.45
CA LEU A 155 0.28 17.99 3.51
C LEU A 155 1.72 17.55 3.81
N PRO A 156 2.11 17.39 5.07
CA PRO A 156 3.45 16.93 5.44
C PRO A 156 3.56 15.40 5.29
N VAL A 157 3.11 14.89 4.16
CA VAL A 157 3.12 13.45 3.85
C VAL A 157 3.72 13.22 2.47
N ARG A 158 4.18 12.01 2.21
CA ARG A 158 4.66 11.55 0.91
C ARG A 158 4.02 10.22 0.53
N VAL A 159 3.94 9.97 -0.77
CA VAL A 159 3.30 8.78 -1.33
C VAL A 159 4.27 8.09 -2.27
N HIS A 160 4.35 6.78 -2.17
CA HIS A 160 5.04 5.96 -3.14
C HIS A 160 4.09 4.90 -3.69
N LEU A 161 4.05 4.78 -5.01
CA LEU A 161 3.33 3.70 -5.68
C LEU A 161 4.32 2.80 -6.42
N SER A 162 4.05 1.53 -6.45
CA SER A 162 4.83 0.59 -7.27
C SER A 162 3.96 -0.46 -7.92
N ILE A 163 4.48 -1.09 -8.98
CA ILE A 163 3.78 -2.14 -9.76
C ILE A 163 4.80 -3.06 -10.41
N GLY A 164 4.45 -4.32 -10.61
CA GLY A 164 5.26 -5.24 -11.39
C GLY A 164 4.98 -5.15 -12.89
N GLU A 165 6.03 -5.15 -13.73
CA GLU A 165 5.92 -5.11 -15.21
C GLU A 165 4.95 -6.17 -15.75
N TYR A 166 5.00 -7.38 -15.18
CA TYR A 166 4.19 -8.53 -15.62
C TYR A 166 2.79 -8.55 -14.99
N GLU A 167 2.32 -7.44 -14.46
CA GLU A 167 0.93 -7.31 -13.99
C GLU A 167 -0.03 -6.84 -15.11
N GLN A 168 0.50 -6.47 -16.27
CA GLN A 168 -0.26 -6.15 -17.47
C GLN A 168 0.30 -6.85 -18.69
N LYS A 169 1.60 -6.74 -18.92
CA LYS A 169 2.33 -7.54 -19.89
C LYS A 169 2.54 -8.93 -19.29
N HIS A 170 2.17 -9.99 -19.99
CA HIS A 170 2.41 -11.35 -19.49
C HIS A 170 3.90 -11.68 -19.40
N ALA A 171 4.27 -12.47 -18.40
CA ALA A 171 5.63 -12.98 -18.28
C ALA A 171 5.98 -13.92 -19.45
N PRO A 172 7.26 -14.05 -19.85
CA PRO A 172 7.68 -14.86 -21.02
C PRO A 172 7.27 -16.32 -20.96
N TYR A 173 7.07 -16.89 -19.78
CA TYR A 173 6.61 -18.27 -19.58
C TYR A 173 5.09 -18.44 -19.61
N ILE A 174 4.34 -17.36 -19.81
CA ILE A 174 2.87 -17.39 -19.99
C ILE A 174 2.58 -17.29 -21.49
N ALA A 175 1.84 -18.25 -22.03
CA ALA A 175 1.46 -18.21 -23.44
C ALA A 175 0.65 -16.93 -23.77
N PRO A 176 0.98 -16.21 -24.85
CA PRO A 176 0.36 -14.91 -25.18
C PRO A 176 -1.16 -14.97 -25.31
N ASP A 177 -1.69 -16.09 -25.81
CA ASP A 177 -3.12 -16.29 -26.05
C ASP A 177 -3.84 -16.98 -24.87
N SER A 178 -3.14 -17.22 -23.77
CA SER A 178 -3.75 -17.85 -22.60
C SER A 178 -4.80 -16.95 -21.95
N PRO A 179 -5.82 -17.54 -21.28
CA PRO A 179 -6.79 -16.77 -20.51
C PRO A 179 -6.12 -15.84 -19.48
N ARG A 180 -4.98 -16.26 -18.94
CA ARG A 180 -4.19 -15.46 -18.00
C ARG A 180 -3.61 -14.21 -18.66
N ALA A 181 -2.99 -14.33 -19.83
CA ALA A 181 -2.43 -13.20 -20.56
C ALA A 181 -3.53 -12.21 -20.98
N GLN A 182 -4.66 -12.73 -21.48
CA GLN A 182 -5.82 -11.91 -21.85
C GLN A 182 -6.38 -11.15 -20.65
N MET A 183 -6.52 -11.78 -19.50
CA MET A 183 -7.00 -11.16 -18.27
C MET A 183 -6.05 -10.06 -17.79
N LEU A 184 -4.73 -10.27 -17.78
CA LEU A 184 -3.75 -9.26 -17.42
C LEU A 184 -3.84 -8.03 -18.32
N LYS A 185 -3.91 -8.25 -19.63
CA LYS A 185 -4.07 -7.19 -20.63
C LYS A 185 -5.36 -6.41 -20.42
N ALA A 186 -6.49 -7.11 -20.26
CA ALA A 186 -7.80 -6.48 -20.04
C ALA A 186 -7.86 -5.68 -18.76
N ARG A 187 -7.20 -6.14 -17.69
CA ARG A 187 -7.12 -5.43 -16.40
C ARG A 187 -6.35 -4.13 -16.51
N GLY A 188 -5.32 -4.04 -17.36
CA GLY A 188 -4.56 -2.80 -17.60
C GLY A 188 -3.92 -2.21 -16.35
N GLN A 189 -3.48 -3.04 -15.38
CA GLN A 189 -3.11 -2.62 -14.04
C GLN A 189 -1.92 -1.66 -14.01
N VAL A 190 -0.92 -1.87 -14.86
CA VAL A 190 0.27 -0.99 -14.93
C VAL A 190 -0.12 0.41 -15.39
N ASP A 191 -0.92 0.50 -16.44
CA ASP A 191 -1.38 1.78 -16.98
C ASP A 191 -2.29 2.50 -15.99
N ARG A 192 -3.13 1.78 -15.25
CA ARG A 192 -3.98 2.34 -14.19
C ARG A 192 -3.14 2.97 -13.08
N VAL A 193 -2.13 2.27 -12.56
CA VAL A 193 -1.28 2.81 -11.48
C VAL A 193 -0.45 4.00 -11.98
N ARG A 194 0.08 3.94 -13.21
CA ARG A 194 0.77 5.09 -13.82
C ARG A 194 -0.15 6.31 -13.99
N ALA A 195 -1.36 6.10 -14.50
CA ALA A 195 -2.34 7.18 -14.67
C ALA A 195 -2.77 7.77 -13.33
N PHE A 196 -2.97 6.91 -12.33
CA PHE A 196 -3.30 7.33 -10.97
C PHE A 196 -2.18 8.19 -10.35
N THR A 197 -0.94 7.75 -10.47
CA THR A 197 0.23 8.51 -9.99
C THR A 197 0.36 9.87 -10.69
N ARG A 198 0.21 9.88 -12.01
CA ARG A 198 0.26 11.12 -12.81
C ARG A 198 -0.82 12.09 -12.34
N HIS A 199 -2.05 11.62 -12.17
CA HIS A 199 -3.16 12.45 -11.72
C HIS A 199 -2.89 13.10 -10.35
N LEU A 200 -2.35 12.37 -9.38
CA LEU A 200 -1.98 12.94 -8.09
C LEU A 200 -0.89 14.02 -8.23
N ASN A 201 0.13 13.79 -9.04
CA ASN A 201 1.20 14.76 -9.29
C ASN A 201 0.68 16.03 -9.97
N GLU A 202 -0.26 15.91 -10.90
CA GLU A 202 -0.86 17.03 -11.63
C GLU A 202 -1.83 17.85 -10.79
N THR A 203 -2.61 17.18 -9.92
CA THR A 203 -3.67 17.83 -9.15
C THR A 203 -3.23 18.28 -7.77
N LEU A 204 -2.19 17.68 -7.20
CA LEU A 204 -1.66 17.97 -5.87
C LEU A 204 -0.13 18.21 -5.93
N PRO A 205 0.34 19.29 -6.58
CA PRO A 205 1.77 19.52 -6.78
C PRO A 205 2.57 19.69 -5.48
N GLY A 206 1.89 19.95 -4.36
CA GLY A 206 2.50 19.99 -3.02
C GLY A 206 2.58 18.65 -2.30
N LEU A 207 2.05 17.57 -2.89
CA LEU A 207 2.16 16.21 -2.37
C LEU A 207 3.25 15.46 -3.13
N PRO A 208 4.40 15.13 -2.49
CA PRO A 208 5.44 14.32 -3.14
C PRO A 208 4.90 12.92 -3.45
N VAL A 209 4.77 12.58 -4.74
CA VAL A 209 4.33 11.27 -5.22
C VAL A 209 5.38 10.68 -6.15
N SER A 210 5.94 9.54 -5.77
CA SER A 210 6.91 8.78 -6.56
C SER A 210 6.33 7.46 -7.07
N PHE A 211 6.94 6.91 -8.12
CA PHE A 211 6.48 5.69 -8.77
C PHE A 211 7.64 4.80 -9.18
N THR A 212 7.52 3.50 -8.91
CA THR A 212 8.47 2.48 -9.38
C THR A 212 7.74 1.36 -10.11
N GLU A 213 8.23 1.01 -11.30
CA GLU A 213 7.85 -0.21 -11.99
C GLU A 213 8.96 -1.24 -11.83
N HIS A 214 8.64 -2.36 -11.17
CA HIS A 214 9.60 -3.44 -10.95
C HIS A 214 9.72 -4.29 -12.22
N PRO A 215 10.89 -4.29 -12.90
CA PRO A 215 11.08 -5.03 -14.13
C PRO A 215 10.95 -6.53 -13.89
N ARG A 216 10.40 -7.24 -14.85
CA ARG A 216 10.25 -8.71 -14.86
C ARG A 216 9.53 -9.29 -13.63
N SER A 217 8.70 -8.48 -12.97
CA SER A 217 7.99 -8.87 -11.75
C SER A 217 6.51 -9.07 -12.00
N THR A 218 6.00 -10.20 -11.52
CA THR A 218 4.57 -10.50 -11.45
C THR A 218 3.97 -9.89 -10.18
N HIS A 219 2.65 -9.92 -10.03
CA HIS A 219 1.96 -9.48 -8.82
C HIS A 219 2.52 -10.11 -7.54
N GLY A 220 2.83 -11.41 -7.56
CA GLY A 220 3.39 -12.09 -6.38
C GLY A 220 4.87 -11.76 -6.11
N SER A 221 5.69 -11.54 -7.14
CA SER A 221 7.10 -11.23 -6.95
C SER A 221 7.38 -9.75 -6.71
N SER A 222 6.55 -8.85 -7.24
CA SER A 222 6.71 -7.39 -7.04
C SER A 222 6.62 -6.98 -5.57
N GLN A 223 5.85 -7.70 -4.75
CA GLN A 223 5.73 -7.40 -3.33
C GLN A 223 7.08 -7.46 -2.57
N LEU A 224 8.00 -8.34 -2.98
CA LEU A 224 9.31 -8.48 -2.34
C LEU A 224 10.20 -7.25 -2.64
N TYR A 225 10.20 -6.77 -3.87
CA TYR A 225 10.90 -5.54 -4.25
C TYR A 225 10.28 -4.33 -3.57
N ALA A 226 8.96 -4.28 -3.49
CA ALA A 226 8.24 -3.19 -2.84
C ALA A 226 8.50 -3.13 -1.32
N VAL A 227 8.73 -4.26 -0.65
CA VAL A 227 9.19 -4.28 0.75
C VAL A 227 10.55 -3.60 0.89
N LEU A 228 11.49 -3.87 -0.01
CA LEU A 228 12.81 -3.22 0.00
C LEU A 228 12.70 -1.71 -0.25
N ASP A 229 11.88 -1.29 -1.21
CA ASP A 229 11.61 0.13 -1.45
C ASP A 229 10.97 0.79 -0.22
N ALA A 230 10.00 0.12 0.41
CA ALA A 230 9.35 0.62 1.62
C ALA A 230 10.35 0.87 2.75
N LEU A 231 11.28 -0.04 2.96
CA LEU A 231 12.33 0.10 3.98
C LEU A 231 13.28 1.26 3.65
N ARG A 232 13.70 1.43 2.39
CA ARG A 232 14.56 2.55 1.96
C ARG A 232 13.85 3.89 2.15
N ILE A 233 12.60 3.99 1.69
CA ILE A 233 11.80 5.20 1.82
C ILE A 233 11.58 5.53 3.30
N ALA A 234 11.16 4.57 4.12
CA ALA A 234 10.92 4.78 5.54
C ALA A 234 12.19 5.16 6.32
N SER A 235 13.36 4.59 5.95
CA SER A 235 14.64 4.89 6.56
C SER A 235 15.26 6.23 6.11
N GLY A 236 14.72 6.84 5.05
CA GLY A 236 15.24 8.09 4.48
C GLY A 236 16.46 7.92 3.58
N THR A 237 16.74 6.69 3.11
CA THR A 237 17.85 6.43 2.19
C THR A 237 17.46 6.58 0.71
N ASP A 238 16.18 6.64 0.39
CA ASP A 238 15.71 7.08 -0.94
C ASP A 238 15.28 8.55 -0.88
N ALA A 239 15.96 9.37 -1.65
CA ALA A 239 15.48 10.72 -1.96
C ALA A 239 14.25 10.55 -2.87
N VAL A 240 13.09 10.86 -2.37
CA VAL A 240 11.83 10.95 -3.13
C VAL A 240 11.74 12.34 -3.73
#